data_30fb37a50a64647fe9bba20b020f69f5
#
_entry.id   30fb37a50a64647fe9bba20b020f69f5
#
_cell.length_a   1.000
_cell.length_b   1.000
_cell.length_c   1.000
_cell.angle_alpha   90.00
_cell.angle_beta   90.00
_cell.angle_gamma   90.00
#
_symmetry.space_group_name_H-M   'P 1'
#
loop_
_entity.id
_entity.type
_entity.pdbx_description
1 polymer ?
#
loop_
_entity_poly.entity_id
_entity_poly.type
_entity_poly.pdbx_seq_one_letter_code
_entity_poly.pdbx_strand_id
1 'polypeptide(L)'
;LKKIEPFMGTSLIKVMTGQRRVGKSYILFQLIELIRKKEAGANVIYINLEDITFDFIRSAKELHAYVVSKCLKDRKNYIFIDEVQEVSEFEKALRSLALDENNDIYVTGSNAKMLSGELATYLGGRYIEFTIYSLSYPEFLQFHELENSDESYGLYTRYGGLPYLMHLKLEDEIVFEYLKSIYSTIVYRDVVSRYALRDTDFLERLLLFLADNVGSIFSAKGISDYLKSQRVTLGVNQILTYIGHFANAFIISRVDRYDIVGKRIFEVGNKYYFENLGIRNVITGFKLQDQGKILENIVYNHLLYQGYKVSVGVWEKQEVDFIGEREGEKVYVQVALQLNDETTIQREFGNLLKIEDNYPKIVVSQDLFHGNTYEGIQYLGIRDFLMKVREKGKCQCDTSLYFIFSTFQLKAERSCEHRRRYPSLPR
;
A
#
# COMPACT_ATOMS: atom_id res chain seq x y z
N LEU A 1 8.06 7.65 -8.10
CA LEU A 1 9.42 8.05 -8.52
C LEU A 1 9.82 9.39 -7.91
N LYS A 2 9.06 10.49 -8.08
CA LYS A 2 9.39 11.84 -7.59
C LYS A 2 9.80 11.91 -6.11
N LYS A 3 9.26 11.04 -5.24
CA LYS A 3 9.64 10.96 -3.82
C LYS A 3 11.00 10.26 -3.61
N ILE A 4 11.40 9.36 -4.50
CA ILE A 4 12.63 8.56 -4.40
C ILE A 4 13.80 9.30 -5.05
N GLU A 5 13.55 10.02 -6.13
CA GLU A 5 14.56 10.68 -6.96
C GLU A 5 15.54 11.58 -6.16
N PRO A 6 15.12 12.39 -5.16
CA PRO A 6 16.04 13.20 -4.36
C PRO A 6 17.07 12.40 -3.56
N PHE A 7 16.83 11.10 -3.35
CA PHE A 7 17.71 10.21 -2.58
C PHE A 7 18.61 9.34 -3.47
N MET A 8 18.44 9.43 -4.79
CA MET A 8 19.31 8.71 -5.72
C MET A 8 20.75 9.23 -5.63
N GLY A 9 21.73 8.32 -5.67
CA GLY A 9 23.13 8.65 -5.54
C GLY A 9 23.60 8.91 -4.09
N THR A 10 22.72 8.85 -3.10
CA THR A 10 23.08 9.01 -1.68
C THR A 10 23.44 7.67 -1.04
N SER A 11 24.17 7.70 0.08
CA SER A 11 24.55 6.51 0.86
C SER A 11 23.38 5.88 1.66
N LEU A 12 22.19 6.54 1.67
CA LEU A 12 21.01 5.97 2.31
C LEU A 12 20.50 4.77 1.51
N ILE A 13 20.16 3.69 2.18
CA ILE A 13 19.49 2.54 1.59
C ILE A 13 18.02 2.92 1.32
N LYS A 14 17.55 2.79 0.07
CA LYS A 14 16.17 3.04 -0.32
C LYS A 14 15.38 1.74 -0.21
N VAL A 15 14.47 1.70 0.74
CA VAL A 15 13.65 0.52 1.04
C VAL A 15 12.23 0.77 0.54
N MET A 16 11.79 -0.03 -0.43
CA MET A 16 10.43 0.03 -0.97
C MET A 16 9.62 -1.14 -0.46
N THR A 17 8.55 -0.83 0.27
CA THR A 17 7.66 -1.82 0.85
C THR A 17 6.25 -1.64 0.34
N GLY A 18 5.41 -2.63 0.58
CA GLY A 18 4.01 -2.61 0.19
C GLY A 18 3.49 -4.00 -0.12
N GLN A 19 2.19 -4.11 -0.26
CA GLN A 19 1.50 -5.36 -0.55
C GLN A 19 2.11 -6.07 -1.78
N ARG A 20 1.94 -7.37 -1.86
CA ARG A 20 2.30 -8.14 -3.06
C ARG A 20 1.53 -7.61 -4.28
N ARG A 21 2.21 -7.53 -5.43
CA ARG A 21 1.65 -7.10 -6.74
C ARG A 21 1.29 -5.62 -6.87
N VAL A 22 1.65 -4.74 -5.94
CA VAL A 22 1.45 -3.27 -6.07
C VAL A 22 2.46 -2.57 -7.00
N GLY A 23 3.41 -3.31 -7.60
CA GLY A 23 4.33 -2.75 -8.60
C GLY A 23 5.72 -2.38 -8.09
N LYS A 24 6.16 -2.86 -6.91
CA LYS A 24 7.50 -2.56 -6.35
C LYS A 24 8.65 -2.83 -7.34
N SER A 25 8.68 -4.01 -7.96
CA SER A 25 9.70 -4.38 -8.94
C SER A 25 9.70 -3.45 -10.17
N TYR A 26 8.52 -2.99 -10.59
CA TYR A 26 8.43 -2.03 -11.71
C TYR A 26 9.03 -0.67 -11.36
N ILE A 27 8.91 -0.23 -10.11
CA ILE A 27 9.57 0.98 -9.64
C ILE A 27 11.09 0.81 -9.70
N LEU A 28 11.63 -0.37 -9.34
CA LEU A 28 13.07 -0.65 -9.51
C LEU A 28 13.49 -0.50 -10.97
N PHE A 29 12.74 -1.07 -11.91
CA PHE A 29 13.06 -0.96 -13.34
C PHE A 29 13.02 0.49 -13.84
N GLN A 30 12.05 1.28 -13.39
CA GLN A 30 11.97 2.70 -13.71
C GLN A 30 13.17 3.49 -13.17
N LEU A 31 13.62 3.19 -11.94
CA LEU A 31 14.82 3.80 -11.36
C LEU A 31 16.08 3.40 -12.12
N ILE A 32 16.21 2.14 -12.53
CA ILE A 32 17.32 1.64 -13.35
C ILE A 32 17.37 2.40 -14.68
N GLU A 33 16.23 2.61 -15.33
CA GLU A 33 16.17 3.37 -16.58
C GLU A 33 16.52 4.85 -16.40
N LEU A 34 16.06 5.47 -15.31
CA LEU A 34 16.43 6.85 -14.97
C LEU A 34 17.94 6.98 -14.76
N ILE A 35 18.55 6.03 -14.03
CA ILE A 35 20.01 6.02 -13.81
C ILE A 35 20.75 5.87 -15.12
N ARG A 36 20.37 4.92 -15.95
CA ARG A 36 21.01 4.70 -17.27
C ARG A 36 20.90 5.89 -18.22
N LYS A 37 19.79 6.65 -18.13
CA LYS A 37 19.61 7.90 -18.88
C LYS A 37 20.50 9.03 -18.38
N LYS A 38 20.72 9.11 -17.06
CA LYS A 38 21.58 10.13 -16.42
C LYS A 38 23.06 9.78 -16.56
N GLU A 39 23.40 8.48 -16.52
CA GLU A 39 24.78 7.97 -16.53
C GLU A 39 24.88 6.73 -17.42
N ALA A 40 25.31 6.94 -18.69
CA ALA A 40 25.35 5.88 -19.72
C ALA A 40 26.28 4.70 -19.37
N GLY A 41 27.24 4.89 -18.46
CA GLY A 41 28.19 3.86 -17.99
C GLY A 41 27.93 3.36 -16.57
N ALA A 42 26.73 3.62 -16.02
CA ALA A 42 26.39 3.20 -14.65
C ALA A 42 26.53 1.68 -14.46
N ASN A 43 27.22 1.28 -13.38
CA ASN A 43 27.25 -0.13 -12.99
C ASN A 43 25.98 -0.48 -12.24
N VAL A 44 25.05 -1.17 -12.91
CA VAL A 44 23.77 -1.58 -12.35
C VAL A 44 23.79 -3.08 -12.05
N ILE A 45 23.61 -3.42 -10.78
CA ILE A 45 23.53 -4.79 -10.28
C ILE A 45 22.07 -5.03 -9.87
N TYR A 46 21.34 -5.87 -10.60
CA TYR A 46 19.96 -6.24 -10.29
C TYR A 46 19.89 -7.71 -9.90
N ILE A 47 19.28 -7.98 -8.74
CA ILE A 47 19.11 -9.30 -8.15
C ILE A 47 17.61 -9.47 -7.83
N ASN A 48 16.97 -10.45 -8.44
CA ASN A 48 15.60 -10.84 -8.10
C ASN A 48 15.64 -12.17 -7.33
N LEU A 49 15.40 -12.16 -6.05
CA LEU A 49 15.49 -13.32 -5.18
C LEU A 49 14.33 -14.33 -5.33
N GLU A 50 13.31 -13.99 -6.16
CA GLU A 50 12.32 -14.96 -6.63
C GLU A 50 12.76 -15.71 -7.92
N ASP A 51 13.85 -15.27 -8.57
CA ASP A 51 14.38 -15.95 -9.77
C ASP A 51 15.34 -17.08 -9.36
N ILE A 52 15.10 -18.28 -9.88
CA ILE A 52 15.91 -19.49 -9.63
C ILE A 52 17.40 -19.29 -9.95
N THR A 53 17.73 -18.33 -10.83
CA THR A 53 19.12 -17.93 -11.14
C THR A 53 19.88 -17.49 -9.89
N PHE A 54 19.17 -16.95 -8.88
CA PHE A 54 19.76 -16.48 -7.63
C PHE A 54 19.45 -17.41 -6.44
N ASP A 55 18.97 -18.62 -6.67
CA ASP A 55 18.57 -19.57 -5.62
C ASP A 55 19.73 -19.96 -4.68
N PHE A 56 20.97 -19.77 -5.12
CA PHE A 56 22.16 -19.96 -4.30
C PHE A 56 22.39 -18.86 -3.26
N ILE A 57 21.67 -17.73 -3.32
CA ILE A 57 21.79 -16.63 -2.35
C ILE A 57 20.72 -16.83 -1.26
N ARG A 58 21.11 -17.50 -0.16
CA ARG A 58 20.19 -17.77 0.97
C ARG A 58 20.59 -17.08 2.26
N SER A 59 21.83 -16.59 2.37
CA SER A 59 22.38 -15.96 3.56
C SER A 59 22.97 -14.58 3.27
N ALA A 60 23.10 -13.78 4.31
CA ALA A 60 23.77 -12.48 4.23
C ALA A 60 25.19 -12.56 3.64
N LYS A 61 25.95 -13.62 3.94
CA LYS A 61 27.30 -13.80 3.41
C LYS A 61 27.31 -14.03 1.90
N GLU A 62 26.40 -14.85 1.39
CA GLU A 62 26.28 -15.14 -0.03
C GLU A 62 25.81 -13.90 -0.81
N LEU A 63 24.82 -13.18 -0.29
CA LEU A 63 24.38 -11.92 -0.87
C LEU A 63 25.52 -10.90 -0.95
N HIS A 64 26.22 -10.69 0.16
CA HIS A 64 27.35 -9.76 0.22
C HIS A 64 28.46 -10.15 -0.76
N ALA A 65 28.88 -11.42 -0.77
CA ALA A 65 29.93 -11.92 -1.66
C ALA A 65 29.56 -11.75 -3.13
N TYR A 66 28.31 -12.08 -3.48
CA TYR A 66 27.84 -11.90 -4.85
C TYR A 66 27.86 -10.43 -5.28
N VAL A 67 27.29 -9.52 -4.48
CA VAL A 67 27.26 -8.09 -4.81
C VAL A 67 28.69 -7.56 -4.97
N VAL A 68 29.60 -7.82 -4.00
CA VAL A 68 30.98 -7.36 -4.06
C VAL A 68 31.70 -7.87 -5.32
N SER A 69 31.43 -9.12 -5.76
CA SER A 69 32.01 -9.67 -6.98
C SER A 69 31.62 -8.93 -8.27
N LYS A 70 30.50 -8.17 -8.21
CA LYS A 70 29.96 -7.37 -9.34
C LYS A 70 30.25 -5.87 -9.22
N CYS A 71 30.69 -5.41 -8.05
CA CYS A 71 31.03 -4.01 -7.82
C CYS A 71 32.31 -3.62 -8.55
N LEU A 72 32.34 -2.39 -9.05
CA LEU A 72 33.50 -1.75 -9.65
C LEU A 72 34.08 -0.74 -8.67
N LYS A 73 35.44 -0.74 -8.49
CA LYS A 73 36.09 0.06 -7.44
C LYS A 73 36.09 1.57 -7.71
N ASP A 74 36.15 1.95 -8.98
CA ASP A 74 36.41 3.34 -9.40
C ASP A 74 35.15 4.08 -9.90
N ARG A 75 33.96 3.55 -9.60
CA ARG A 75 32.70 4.19 -10.01
C ARG A 75 31.56 3.81 -9.10
N LYS A 76 30.43 4.53 -9.26
CA LYS A 76 29.20 4.29 -8.53
C LYS A 76 28.60 2.94 -8.93
N ASN A 77 28.23 2.15 -7.91
CA ASN A 77 27.51 0.88 -8.07
C ASN A 77 26.06 1.08 -7.64
N TYR A 78 25.12 0.86 -8.54
CA TYR A 78 23.69 0.93 -8.28
C TYR A 78 23.16 -0.49 -8.05
N ILE A 79 22.85 -0.82 -6.79
CA ILE A 79 22.54 -2.17 -6.34
C ILE A 79 21.04 -2.26 -6.08
N PHE A 80 20.35 -3.11 -6.84
CA PHE A 80 18.93 -3.35 -6.75
C PHE A 80 18.66 -4.78 -6.32
N ILE A 81 18.00 -4.97 -5.17
CA ILE A 81 17.68 -6.28 -4.61
C ILE A 81 16.16 -6.38 -4.45
N ASP A 82 15.53 -7.20 -5.25
CA ASP A 82 14.09 -7.41 -5.23
C ASP A 82 13.74 -8.59 -4.32
N GLU A 83 12.72 -8.41 -3.44
CA GLU A 83 12.24 -9.36 -2.43
C GLU A 83 13.34 -9.80 -1.45
N VAL A 84 14.07 -8.83 -0.87
CA VAL A 84 15.27 -9.07 -0.03
C VAL A 84 15.01 -9.95 1.20
N GLN A 85 13.76 -10.07 1.66
CA GLN A 85 13.37 -10.93 2.78
C GLN A 85 13.52 -12.44 2.50
N GLU A 86 13.79 -12.84 1.27
CA GLU A 86 14.10 -14.24 0.94
C GLU A 86 15.50 -14.66 1.41
N VAL A 87 16.34 -13.69 1.81
CA VAL A 87 17.69 -13.92 2.35
C VAL A 87 17.67 -13.83 3.87
N SER A 88 18.20 -14.85 4.56
CA SER A 88 18.32 -14.81 6.00
C SER A 88 19.36 -13.76 6.46
N GLU A 89 19.01 -12.99 7.51
CA GLU A 89 19.88 -11.94 8.09
C GLU A 89 20.37 -10.89 7.05
N PHE A 90 19.55 -10.62 6.00
CA PHE A 90 19.92 -9.70 4.91
C PHE A 90 20.35 -8.31 5.40
N GLU A 91 19.89 -7.87 6.56
CA GLU A 91 20.25 -6.60 7.17
C GLU A 91 21.76 -6.49 7.42
N LYS A 92 22.42 -7.61 7.76
CA LYS A 92 23.89 -7.65 7.94
C LYS A 92 24.62 -7.40 6.62
N ALA A 93 24.10 -7.96 5.52
CA ALA A 93 24.66 -7.73 4.19
C ALA A 93 24.48 -6.27 3.76
N LEU A 94 23.24 -5.73 3.90
CA LEU A 94 22.95 -4.34 3.55
C LEU A 94 23.80 -3.36 4.33
N ARG A 95 23.95 -3.57 5.65
CA ARG A 95 24.81 -2.74 6.50
C ARG A 95 26.26 -2.76 6.04
N SER A 96 26.79 -3.93 5.70
CA SER A 96 28.17 -4.07 5.22
C SER A 96 28.37 -3.40 3.87
N LEU A 97 27.45 -3.59 2.93
CA LEU A 97 27.51 -2.98 1.61
C LEU A 97 27.40 -1.44 1.66
N ALA A 98 26.65 -0.91 2.62
CA ALA A 98 26.47 0.54 2.83
C ALA A 98 27.68 1.22 3.50
N LEU A 99 28.73 0.49 3.86
CA LEU A 99 30.00 1.08 4.33
C LEU A 99 30.82 1.65 3.18
N ASP A 100 30.63 1.16 1.97
CA ASP A 100 31.27 1.72 0.77
C ASP A 100 30.37 2.83 0.19
N GLU A 101 30.86 4.06 0.21
CA GLU A 101 30.17 5.26 -0.29
C GLU A 101 29.89 5.21 -1.80
N ASN A 102 30.56 4.32 -2.54
CA ASN A 102 30.29 4.08 -3.95
C ASN A 102 29.02 3.25 -4.18
N ASN A 103 28.48 2.64 -3.14
CA ASN A 103 27.27 1.81 -3.27
C ASN A 103 26.01 2.61 -3.03
N ASP A 104 25.12 2.58 -4.00
CA ASP A 104 23.78 3.16 -3.96
C ASP A 104 22.76 2.01 -3.97
N ILE A 105 22.10 1.75 -2.83
CA ILE A 105 21.38 0.51 -2.57
C ILE A 105 19.88 0.76 -2.57
N TYR A 106 19.15 -0.07 -3.33
CA TYR A 106 17.69 -0.09 -3.46
C TYR A 106 17.20 -1.51 -3.16
N VAL A 107 16.26 -1.65 -2.25
CA VAL A 107 15.70 -2.96 -1.89
C VAL A 107 14.18 -2.91 -1.89
N THR A 108 13.54 -4.05 -2.22
CA THR A 108 12.11 -4.21 -2.05
C THR A 108 11.79 -5.32 -1.09
N GLY A 109 10.58 -5.26 -0.53
CA GLY A 109 10.01 -6.34 0.25
C GLY A 109 8.49 -6.23 0.41
N SER A 110 7.85 -7.39 0.54
CA SER A 110 6.41 -7.52 0.71
C SER A 110 5.96 -7.61 2.18
N ASN A 111 6.82 -7.23 3.13
CA ASN A 111 6.53 -7.34 4.56
C ASN A 111 6.91 -6.07 5.32
N ALA A 112 5.93 -5.49 6.05
CA ALA A 112 6.14 -4.32 6.90
C ALA A 112 7.07 -4.61 8.10
N LYS A 113 7.16 -5.88 8.56
CA LYS A 113 8.06 -6.26 9.65
C LYS A 113 9.54 -6.07 9.28
N MET A 114 9.86 -6.06 7.99
CA MET A 114 11.21 -5.70 7.53
C MET A 114 11.65 -4.31 8.01
N LEU A 115 10.68 -3.46 8.37
CA LEU A 115 10.87 -2.04 8.67
C LEU A 115 10.62 -1.70 10.13
N SER A 116 9.95 -2.61 10.88
CA SER A 116 9.78 -2.46 12.32
C SER A 116 11.14 -2.61 13.01
N GLY A 117 11.38 -1.83 14.03
CA GLY A 117 12.48 -1.82 15.00
C GLY A 117 13.78 -2.56 14.70
N GLU A 118 13.69 -3.73 14.03
CA GLU A 118 14.86 -4.54 13.66
C GLU A 118 15.73 -3.84 12.61
N LEU A 119 15.14 -3.42 11.47
CA LEU A 119 15.89 -2.67 10.45
C LEU A 119 16.39 -1.33 11.00
N ALA A 120 15.56 -0.61 11.75
CA ALA A 120 15.96 0.63 12.40
C ALA A 120 17.16 0.41 13.32
N THR A 121 17.16 -0.69 14.08
CA THR A 121 18.24 -1.07 14.99
C THR A 121 19.48 -1.52 14.23
N TYR A 122 19.33 -2.38 13.22
CA TYR A 122 20.48 -2.94 12.48
C TYR A 122 21.11 -1.96 11.50
N LEU A 123 20.33 -1.11 10.84
CA LEU A 123 20.85 -0.14 9.86
C LEU A 123 21.19 1.22 10.49
N GLY A 124 20.86 1.46 11.77
CA GLY A 124 21.28 2.65 12.51
C GLY A 124 20.84 3.96 11.84
N GLY A 125 19.65 4.02 11.27
CA GLY A 125 19.15 5.22 10.58
C GLY A 125 19.72 5.48 9.19
N ARG A 126 20.47 4.55 8.61
CA ARG A 126 21.05 4.67 7.26
C ARG A 126 20.13 4.21 6.14
N TYR A 127 18.83 4.33 6.31
CA TYR A 127 17.84 3.97 5.29
C TYR A 127 16.70 4.99 5.24
N ILE A 128 16.02 4.99 4.13
CA ILE A 128 14.76 5.70 3.93
C ILE A 128 13.73 4.75 3.35
N GLU A 129 12.52 4.82 3.90
CA GLU A 129 11.43 3.96 3.50
C GLU A 129 10.45 4.67 2.58
N PHE A 130 9.97 3.93 1.58
CA PHE A 130 8.90 4.30 0.67
C PHE A 130 7.85 3.20 0.66
N THR A 131 6.71 3.46 1.26
CA THR A 131 5.56 2.55 1.15
C THR A 131 4.91 2.73 -0.23
N ILE A 132 4.81 1.62 -0.96
CA ILE A 132 4.18 1.55 -2.28
C ILE A 132 2.79 0.94 -2.10
N TYR A 133 1.80 1.71 -2.49
CA TYR A 133 0.39 1.34 -2.43
C TYR A 133 -0.11 0.85 -3.78
N SER A 134 -1.29 0.23 -3.79
CA SER A 134 -2.09 0.04 -5.01
C SER A 134 -2.34 1.37 -5.71
N LEU A 135 -2.71 1.35 -6.98
CA LEU A 135 -3.02 2.57 -7.74
C LEU A 135 -4.09 3.40 -7.03
N SER A 136 -3.84 4.68 -6.88
CA SER A 136 -4.86 5.67 -6.53
C SER A 136 -5.91 5.79 -7.64
N TYR A 137 -7.07 6.36 -7.35
CA TYR A 137 -8.11 6.50 -8.37
C TYR A 137 -7.65 7.25 -9.63
N PRO A 138 -6.92 8.39 -9.55
CA PRO A 138 -6.36 9.03 -10.75
C PRO A 138 -5.38 8.15 -11.53
N GLU A 139 -4.53 7.38 -10.82
CA GLU A 139 -3.62 6.43 -11.46
C GLU A 139 -4.39 5.27 -12.09
N PHE A 140 -5.44 4.76 -11.45
CA PHE A 140 -6.31 3.73 -12.02
C PHE A 140 -6.94 4.21 -13.33
N LEU A 141 -7.49 5.43 -13.37
CA LEU A 141 -8.03 6.02 -14.59
C LEU A 141 -6.98 6.08 -15.70
N GLN A 142 -5.78 6.54 -15.37
CA GLN A 142 -4.67 6.65 -16.31
C GLN A 142 -4.24 5.27 -16.84
N PHE A 143 -4.09 4.28 -15.96
CA PHE A 143 -3.62 2.94 -16.33
C PHE A 143 -4.63 2.18 -17.20
N HIS A 144 -5.92 2.43 -17.00
CA HIS A 144 -7.01 1.79 -17.76
C HIS A 144 -7.55 2.64 -18.89
N GLU A 145 -6.96 3.83 -19.16
CA GLU A 145 -7.42 4.79 -20.18
C GLU A 145 -8.91 5.17 -20.02
N LEU A 146 -9.35 5.36 -18.76
CA LEU A 146 -10.72 5.67 -18.42
C LEU A 146 -10.89 7.16 -18.09
N GLU A 147 -12.07 7.69 -18.41
CA GLU A 147 -12.47 9.02 -17.96
C GLU A 147 -13.02 8.99 -16.53
N ASN A 148 -12.98 10.14 -15.84
CA ASN A 148 -13.55 10.29 -14.52
C ASN A 148 -15.08 10.28 -14.57
N SER A 149 -15.68 9.12 -14.40
CA SER A 149 -17.14 8.88 -14.44
C SER A 149 -17.60 8.04 -13.25
N ASP A 150 -18.91 7.95 -13.03
CA ASP A 150 -19.50 7.08 -12.01
C ASP A 150 -19.23 5.60 -12.32
N GLU A 151 -19.18 5.25 -13.60
CA GLU A 151 -18.84 3.90 -14.05
C GLU A 151 -17.39 3.55 -13.68
N SER A 152 -16.45 4.41 -14.01
CA SER A 152 -15.02 4.22 -13.66
C SER A 152 -14.80 4.16 -12.15
N TYR A 153 -15.52 4.99 -11.39
CA TYR A 153 -15.51 4.94 -9.93
C TYR A 153 -16.08 3.60 -9.43
N GLY A 154 -17.18 3.13 -10.02
CA GLY A 154 -17.75 1.81 -9.73
C GLY A 154 -16.77 0.66 -9.97
N LEU A 155 -16.01 0.68 -11.08
CA LEU A 155 -14.97 -0.30 -11.38
C LEU A 155 -13.85 -0.26 -10.33
N TYR A 156 -13.37 0.94 -9.96
CA TYR A 156 -12.34 1.12 -8.95
C TYR A 156 -12.76 0.61 -7.56
N THR A 157 -13.99 0.90 -7.14
CA THR A 157 -14.53 0.43 -5.86
C THR A 157 -14.72 -1.09 -5.83
N ARG A 158 -15.00 -1.68 -6.99
CA ARG A 158 -15.26 -3.12 -7.14
C ARG A 158 -13.99 -3.93 -7.23
N TYR A 159 -13.01 -3.50 -8.04
CA TYR A 159 -11.82 -4.29 -8.37
C TYR A 159 -10.56 -3.82 -7.66
N GLY A 160 -10.57 -2.62 -7.07
CA GLY A 160 -9.39 -2.05 -6.44
C GLY A 160 -8.35 -1.57 -7.46
N GLY A 161 -7.15 -1.26 -6.98
CA GLY A 161 -6.10 -0.60 -7.76
C GLY A 161 -4.85 -1.46 -8.01
N LEU A 162 -4.94 -2.81 -8.11
CA LEU A 162 -3.75 -3.59 -8.45
C LEU A 162 -3.31 -3.31 -9.90
N PRO A 163 -2.04 -2.91 -10.14
CA PRO A 163 -1.61 -2.45 -11.47
C PRO A 163 -1.78 -3.46 -12.58
N TYR A 164 -1.65 -4.76 -12.30
CA TYR A 164 -1.77 -5.81 -13.32
C TYR A 164 -3.16 -5.92 -13.95
N LEU A 165 -4.20 -5.37 -13.29
CA LEU A 165 -5.56 -5.36 -13.83
C LEU A 165 -5.66 -4.65 -15.19
N MET A 166 -4.74 -3.74 -15.51
CA MET A 166 -4.67 -3.08 -16.83
C MET A 166 -4.50 -4.05 -18.01
N HIS A 167 -4.01 -5.27 -17.74
CA HIS A 167 -3.82 -6.30 -18.75
C HIS A 167 -5.00 -7.27 -18.87
N LEU A 168 -6.04 -7.07 -18.06
CA LEU A 168 -7.22 -7.90 -18.00
C LEU A 168 -8.44 -7.13 -18.46
N LYS A 169 -9.42 -7.83 -19.03
CA LYS A 169 -10.76 -7.25 -19.17
C LYS A 169 -11.36 -7.05 -17.79
N LEU A 170 -11.95 -5.87 -17.56
CA LEU A 170 -12.60 -5.54 -16.28
C LEU A 170 -13.99 -6.20 -16.20
N GLU A 171 -14.02 -7.51 -16.22
CA GLU A 171 -15.19 -8.39 -16.10
C GLU A 171 -15.05 -9.21 -14.81
N ASP A 172 -16.15 -9.43 -14.10
CA ASP A 172 -16.16 -10.10 -12.79
C ASP A 172 -15.46 -11.45 -12.78
N GLU A 173 -15.78 -12.32 -13.72
CA GLU A 173 -15.20 -13.67 -13.81
C GLU A 173 -13.65 -13.62 -13.88
N ILE A 174 -13.14 -12.72 -14.73
CA ILE A 174 -11.71 -12.61 -14.99
C ILE A 174 -10.99 -11.97 -13.80
N VAL A 175 -11.51 -10.82 -13.35
CA VAL A 175 -10.85 -10.02 -12.32
C VAL A 175 -10.90 -10.72 -10.96
N PHE A 176 -12.05 -11.25 -10.55
CA PHE A 176 -12.14 -11.93 -9.25
C PHE A 176 -11.35 -13.24 -9.21
N GLU A 177 -11.22 -13.95 -10.31
CA GLU A 177 -10.34 -15.14 -10.36
C GLU A 177 -8.87 -14.76 -10.14
N TYR A 178 -8.41 -13.69 -10.81
CA TYR A 178 -7.07 -13.15 -10.58
C TYR A 178 -6.89 -12.67 -9.13
N LEU A 179 -7.84 -11.90 -8.60
CA LEU A 179 -7.76 -11.37 -7.24
C LEU A 179 -7.79 -12.49 -6.18
N LYS A 180 -8.55 -13.58 -6.39
CA LYS A 180 -8.53 -14.78 -5.53
C LYS A 180 -7.15 -15.41 -5.50
N SER A 181 -6.50 -15.53 -6.65
CA SER A 181 -5.14 -16.06 -6.75
C SER A 181 -4.14 -15.21 -5.96
N ILE A 182 -4.25 -13.87 -6.04
CA ILE A 182 -3.41 -12.95 -5.26
C ILE A 182 -3.72 -13.05 -3.77
N TYR A 183 -4.99 -13.03 -3.37
CA TYR A 183 -5.42 -13.22 -1.99
C TYR A 183 -4.84 -14.50 -1.38
N SER A 184 -4.99 -15.63 -2.08
CA SER A 184 -4.43 -16.91 -1.64
C SER A 184 -2.91 -16.84 -1.49
N THR A 185 -2.21 -16.21 -2.43
CA THR A 185 -0.75 -16.04 -2.34
C THR A 185 -0.35 -15.22 -1.11
N ILE A 186 -1.03 -14.11 -0.85
CA ILE A 186 -0.74 -13.26 0.32
C ILE A 186 -1.02 -14.02 1.61
N VAL A 187 -2.17 -14.68 1.72
CA VAL A 187 -2.57 -15.40 2.94
C VAL A 187 -1.63 -16.58 3.20
N TYR A 188 -1.43 -17.45 2.21
CA TYR A 188 -0.69 -18.70 2.44
C TYR A 188 0.83 -18.51 2.42
N ARG A 189 1.40 -17.69 1.55
CA ARG A 189 2.83 -17.47 1.48
C ARG A 189 3.32 -16.41 2.48
N ASP A 190 2.67 -15.22 2.46
CA ASP A 190 3.18 -14.07 3.22
C ASP A 190 2.71 -14.08 4.69
N VAL A 191 1.65 -14.84 5.03
CA VAL A 191 1.16 -14.99 6.41
C VAL A 191 1.38 -16.41 6.93
N VAL A 192 0.70 -17.42 6.39
CA VAL A 192 0.72 -18.80 6.95
C VAL A 192 2.13 -19.38 6.93
N SER A 193 2.79 -19.43 5.77
CA SER A 193 4.12 -20.03 5.62
C SER A 193 5.17 -19.25 6.42
N ARG A 194 5.16 -17.92 6.33
CA ARG A 194 6.15 -17.06 6.98
C ARG A 194 6.13 -17.15 8.51
N TYR A 195 4.96 -17.26 9.11
CA TYR A 195 4.79 -17.35 10.57
C TYR A 195 4.56 -18.78 11.06
N ALA A 196 4.68 -19.78 10.17
CA ALA A 196 4.46 -21.21 10.46
C ALA A 196 3.11 -21.47 11.16
N LEU A 197 2.06 -20.80 10.70
CA LEU A 197 0.72 -20.92 11.31
C LEU A 197 0.08 -22.26 10.93
N ARG A 198 -0.58 -22.90 11.89
CA ARG A 198 -1.23 -24.20 11.69
C ARG A 198 -2.75 -24.11 11.52
N ASP A 199 -3.37 -23.11 12.11
CA ASP A 199 -4.82 -22.90 12.08
C ASP A 199 -5.20 -21.88 11.01
N THR A 200 -5.36 -22.38 9.78
CA THR A 200 -5.72 -21.55 8.62
C THR A 200 -7.21 -21.20 8.57
N ASP A 201 -8.08 -22.09 9.05
CA ASP A 201 -9.54 -21.85 9.09
C ASP A 201 -9.87 -20.65 9.99
N PHE A 202 -9.24 -20.58 11.15
CA PHE A 202 -9.42 -19.44 12.03
C PHE A 202 -8.91 -18.13 11.39
N LEU A 203 -7.75 -18.18 10.74
CA LEU A 203 -7.15 -17.02 10.10
C LEU A 203 -8.07 -16.45 9.01
N GLU A 204 -8.69 -17.32 8.22
CA GLU A 204 -9.66 -16.92 7.20
C GLU A 204 -10.94 -16.31 7.82
N ARG A 205 -11.45 -16.91 8.92
CA ARG A 205 -12.61 -16.36 9.64
C ARG A 205 -12.32 -14.99 10.26
N LEU A 206 -11.15 -14.79 10.84
CA LEU A 206 -10.74 -13.50 11.38
C LEU A 206 -10.62 -12.45 10.27
N LEU A 207 -10.06 -12.83 9.13
CA LEU A 207 -9.92 -11.92 8.00
C LEU A 207 -11.29 -11.57 7.38
N LEU A 208 -12.20 -12.55 7.30
CA LEU A 208 -13.59 -12.33 6.89
C LEU A 208 -14.30 -11.37 7.87
N PHE A 209 -14.14 -11.57 9.19
CA PHE A 209 -14.69 -10.66 10.18
C PHE A 209 -14.20 -9.23 9.98
N LEU A 210 -12.89 -9.02 9.77
CA LEU A 210 -12.31 -7.71 9.55
C LEU A 210 -12.82 -7.08 8.25
N ALA A 211 -12.99 -7.88 7.18
CA ALA A 211 -13.48 -7.42 5.89
C ALA A 211 -14.96 -7.05 5.91
N ASP A 212 -15.80 -7.79 6.66
CA ASP A 212 -17.21 -7.47 6.84
C ASP A 212 -17.42 -6.22 7.72
N ASN A 213 -16.42 -5.86 8.54
CA ASN A 213 -16.56 -4.81 9.54
C ASN A 213 -15.54 -3.66 9.33
N VAL A 214 -15.15 -3.41 8.09
CA VAL A 214 -14.28 -2.27 7.73
C VAL A 214 -14.86 -0.97 8.28
N GLY A 215 -14.00 -0.11 8.85
CA GLY A 215 -14.40 1.18 9.41
C GLY A 215 -15.10 1.11 10.78
N SER A 216 -15.39 -0.09 11.28
CA SER A 216 -15.99 -0.24 12.62
C SER A 216 -14.91 -0.30 13.71
N ILE A 217 -15.24 0.20 14.89
CA ILE A 217 -14.34 0.18 16.05
C ILE A 217 -14.43 -1.17 16.75
N PHE A 218 -13.30 -1.83 16.91
CA PHE A 218 -13.20 -3.09 17.67
C PHE A 218 -12.10 -3.06 18.71
N SER A 219 -12.32 -3.76 19.81
CA SER A 219 -11.27 -4.24 20.69
C SER A 219 -10.97 -5.71 20.38
N ALA A 220 -9.75 -6.16 20.63
CA ALA A 220 -9.40 -7.58 20.48
C ALA A 220 -10.24 -8.47 21.39
N LYS A 221 -10.71 -7.94 22.55
CA LYS A 221 -11.67 -8.63 23.41
C LYS A 221 -13.04 -8.78 22.73
N GLY A 222 -13.56 -7.72 22.09
CA GLY A 222 -14.83 -7.79 21.36
C GLY A 222 -14.78 -8.80 20.20
N ILE A 223 -13.66 -8.87 19.47
CA ILE A 223 -13.43 -9.89 18.45
C ILE A 223 -13.41 -11.30 19.07
N SER A 224 -12.70 -11.48 20.20
CA SER A 224 -12.66 -12.77 20.91
C SER A 224 -14.06 -13.22 21.33
N ASP A 225 -14.86 -12.32 21.88
CA ASP A 225 -16.21 -12.64 22.36
C ASP A 225 -17.17 -12.96 21.19
N TYR A 226 -17.04 -12.25 20.07
CA TYR A 226 -17.76 -12.58 18.82
C TYR A 226 -17.38 -13.98 18.32
N LEU A 227 -16.09 -14.30 18.22
CA LEU A 227 -15.62 -15.60 17.74
C LEU A 227 -16.04 -16.75 18.65
N LYS A 228 -16.08 -16.53 19.98
CA LYS A 228 -16.66 -17.50 20.92
C LYS A 228 -18.12 -17.81 20.63
N SER A 229 -18.94 -16.81 20.24
CA SER A 229 -20.32 -17.02 19.82
C SER A 229 -20.44 -17.91 18.59
N GLN A 230 -19.39 -17.93 17.76
CA GLN A 230 -19.24 -18.81 16.57
C GLN A 230 -18.54 -20.14 16.90
N ARG A 231 -18.43 -20.50 18.20
CA ARG A 231 -17.75 -21.71 18.69
C ARG A 231 -16.25 -21.77 18.40
N VAL A 232 -15.62 -20.63 18.19
CA VAL A 232 -14.18 -20.51 18.00
C VAL A 232 -13.57 -19.85 19.24
N THR A 233 -12.75 -20.59 19.99
CA THR A 233 -12.16 -20.08 21.23
C THR A 233 -10.70 -19.69 21.01
N LEU A 234 -10.43 -18.38 21.08
CA LEU A 234 -9.07 -17.84 20.97
C LEU A 234 -8.81 -16.75 22.01
N GLY A 235 -7.59 -16.75 22.49
CA GLY A 235 -7.12 -15.71 23.41
C GLY A 235 -6.95 -14.35 22.71
N VAL A 236 -7.18 -13.28 23.44
CA VAL A 236 -7.01 -11.90 22.96
C VAL A 236 -5.63 -11.66 22.35
N ASN A 237 -4.57 -12.15 22.99
CA ASN A 237 -3.20 -11.99 22.50
C ASN A 237 -2.96 -12.67 21.14
N GLN A 238 -3.58 -13.82 20.93
CA GLN A 238 -3.46 -14.55 19.67
C GLN A 238 -4.17 -13.80 18.53
N ILE A 239 -5.34 -13.22 18.80
CA ILE A 239 -6.06 -12.37 17.85
C ILE A 239 -5.20 -11.14 17.45
N LEU A 240 -4.61 -10.45 18.43
CA LEU A 240 -3.72 -9.32 18.17
C LEU A 240 -2.50 -9.74 17.33
N THR A 241 -1.95 -10.92 17.60
CA THR A 241 -0.82 -11.46 16.82
C THR A 241 -1.23 -11.70 15.37
N TYR A 242 -2.38 -12.31 15.09
CA TYR A 242 -2.85 -12.53 13.72
C TYR A 242 -3.19 -11.24 12.99
N ILE A 243 -3.82 -10.28 13.68
CA ILE A 243 -4.05 -8.94 13.13
C ILE A 243 -2.70 -8.28 12.77
N GLY A 244 -1.68 -8.42 13.62
CA GLY A 244 -0.32 -7.96 13.34
C GLY A 244 0.28 -8.63 12.10
N HIS A 245 0.04 -9.91 11.88
CA HIS A 245 0.50 -10.61 10.68
C HIS A 245 -0.18 -10.09 9.41
N PHE A 246 -1.49 -9.82 9.45
CA PHE A 246 -2.21 -9.21 8.33
C PHE A 246 -1.72 -7.80 8.02
N ALA A 247 -1.45 -7.00 9.06
CA ALA A 247 -0.88 -5.66 8.88
C ALA A 247 0.54 -5.73 8.29
N ASN A 248 1.37 -6.68 8.76
CA ASN A 248 2.71 -6.90 8.23
C ASN A 248 2.71 -7.35 6.75
N ALA A 249 1.68 -8.07 6.31
CA ALA A 249 1.49 -8.45 4.91
C ALA A 249 0.80 -7.35 4.07
N PHE A 250 0.57 -6.17 4.64
CA PHE A 250 -0.14 -5.05 4.02
C PHE A 250 -1.55 -5.41 3.52
N ILE A 251 -2.22 -6.40 4.13
CA ILE A 251 -3.62 -6.70 3.82
C ILE A 251 -4.52 -5.62 4.41
N ILE A 252 -4.25 -5.27 5.68
CA ILE A 252 -4.99 -4.26 6.43
C ILE A 252 -4.06 -3.24 7.06
N SER A 253 -4.60 -2.05 7.30
CA SER A 253 -4.01 -1.03 8.16
C SER A 253 -4.81 -0.92 9.44
N ARG A 254 -4.12 -0.86 10.57
CA ARG A 254 -4.71 -0.50 11.86
C ARG A 254 -4.66 1.00 12.06
N VAL A 255 -5.78 1.60 12.39
CA VAL A 255 -5.91 3.03 12.63
C VAL A 255 -6.29 3.29 14.08
N ASP A 256 -5.42 4.02 14.76
CA ASP A 256 -5.59 4.33 16.17
C ASP A 256 -6.56 5.52 16.34
N ARG A 257 -7.21 5.58 17.51
CA ARG A 257 -8.10 6.67 17.88
C ARG A 257 -7.32 7.77 18.60
N TYR A 258 -7.62 9.01 18.23
CA TYR A 258 -6.99 10.20 18.78
C TYR A 258 -8.03 11.10 19.46
N ASP A 259 -7.84 11.36 20.74
CA ASP A 259 -8.65 12.30 21.52
C ASP A 259 -8.27 13.74 21.16
N ILE A 260 -9.17 14.44 20.49
CA ILE A 260 -8.94 15.81 19.99
C ILE A 260 -8.75 16.80 21.15
N VAL A 261 -9.50 16.63 22.24
CA VAL A 261 -9.44 17.50 23.43
C VAL A 261 -8.22 17.16 24.28
N GLY A 262 -8.09 15.88 24.65
CA GLY A 262 -7.02 15.39 25.51
C GLY A 262 -5.67 15.23 24.81
N LYS A 263 -5.62 15.37 23.48
CA LYS A 263 -4.43 15.24 22.63
C LYS A 263 -3.64 13.95 22.91
N ARG A 264 -4.35 12.83 23.04
CA ARG A 264 -3.78 11.51 23.36
C ARG A 264 -4.33 10.43 22.45
N ILE A 265 -3.54 9.40 22.25
CA ILE A 265 -3.95 8.20 21.51
C ILE A 265 -4.62 7.22 22.48
N PHE A 266 -5.74 6.64 22.08
CA PHE A 266 -6.39 5.58 22.86
C PHE A 266 -5.73 4.23 22.58
N GLU A 267 -5.44 3.49 23.64
CA GLU A 267 -4.85 2.15 23.54
C GLU A 267 -5.86 1.08 23.09
N VAL A 268 -7.16 1.33 23.27
CA VAL A 268 -8.23 0.35 23.03
C VAL A 268 -9.24 0.87 22.03
N GLY A 269 -9.61 0.00 21.11
CA GLY A 269 -10.55 0.30 20.04
C GLY A 269 -9.86 0.93 18.83
N ASN A 270 -9.67 0.11 17.80
CA ASN A 270 -9.08 0.52 16.53
C ASN A 270 -10.08 0.31 15.40
N LYS A 271 -9.94 1.08 14.33
CA LYS A 271 -10.53 0.76 13.04
C LYS A 271 -9.52 0.03 12.16
N TYR A 272 -10.03 -0.75 11.21
CA TYR A 272 -9.20 -1.49 10.26
C TYR A 272 -9.69 -1.21 8.84
N TYR A 273 -8.75 -0.92 7.94
CA TYR A 273 -9.01 -0.65 6.53
C TYR A 273 -8.14 -1.54 5.66
N PHE A 274 -8.69 -1.98 4.53
CA PHE A 274 -7.96 -2.79 3.57
C PHE A 274 -7.13 -1.88 2.65
N GLU A 275 -5.90 -2.29 2.38
CA GLU A 275 -5.04 -1.59 1.42
C GLU A 275 -5.65 -1.63 0.03
N ASN A 276 -6.21 -2.79 -0.37
CA ASN A 276 -6.82 -2.98 -1.68
C ASN A 276 -8.26 -3.47 -1.54
N LEU A 277 -9.21 -2.71 -2.12
CA LEU A 277 -10.63 -3.04 -2.04
C LEU A 277 -11.00 -4.29 -2.85
N GLY A 278 -10.32 -4.56 -3.96
CA GLY A 278 -10.56 -5.77 -4.73
C GLY A 278 -10.25 -7.03 -3.90
N ILE A 279 -9.18 -7.01 -3.11
CA ILE A 279 -8.85 -8.10 -2.17
C ILE A 279 -9.93 -8.20 -1.08
N ARG A 280 -10.38 -7.07 -0.50
CA ARG A 280 -11.50 -7.07 0.45
C ARG A 280 -12.76 -7.70 -0.16
N ASN A 281 -13.09 -7.33 -1.39
CA ASN A 281 -14.29 -7.80 -2.08
C ASN A 281 -14.22 -9.30 -2.47
N VAL A 282 -13.01 -9.85 -2.66
CA VAL A 282 -12.83 -11.31 -2.81
C VAL A 282 -13.25 -12.05 -1.55
N ILE A 283 -12.98 -11.49 -0.37
CA ILE A 283 -13.24 -12.15 0.91
C ILE A 283 -14.74 -12.16 1.25
N THR A 284 -15.43 -11.02 1.04
CA THR A 284 -16.83 -10.85 1.48
C THR A 284 -17.85 -10.97 0.36
N GLY A 285 -17.39 -10.99 -0.90
CA GLY A 285 -18.20 -10.63 -2.06
C GLY A 285 -18.43 -9.12 -2.16
N PHE A 286 -18.67 -8.63 -3.37
CA PHE A 286 -19.06 -7.25 -3.57
C PHE A 286 -20.57 -7.07 -3.26
N LYS A 287 -20.89 -6.30 -2.21
CA LYS A 287 -22.25 -6.08 -1.74
C LYS A 287 -22.58 -4.58 -1.79
N LEU A 288 -23.71 -4.21 -2.39
CA LEU A 288 -24.16 -2.82 -2.41
C LEU A 288 -24.43 -2.23 -1.02
N GLN A 289 -24.75 -3.07 -0.04
CA GLN A 289 -24.95 -2.68 1.36
C GLN A 289 -23.70 -2.17 2.03
N ASP A 290 -22.52 -2.49 1.50
CA ASP A 290 -21.22 -2.10 2.07
C ASP A 290 -20.70 -0.77 1.51
N GLN A 291 -21.48 -0.04 0.69
CA GLN A 291 -21.04 1.19 0.03
C GLN A 291 -20.46 2.22 1.01
N GLY A 292 -21.07 2.41 2.17
CA GLY A 292 -20.57 3.33 3.21
C GLY A 292 -19.19 2.91 3.73
N LYS A 293 -18.99 1.62 4.01
CA LYS A 293 -17.70 1.06 4.46
C LYS A 293 -16.62 1.18 3.39
N ILE A 294 -17.00 0.92 2.13
CA ILE A 294 -16.11 1.04 0.97
C ILE A 294 -15.71 2.50 0.78
N LEU A 295 -16.66 3.42 0.87
CA LEU A 295 -16.41 4.85 0.77
C LEU A 295 -15.41 5.35 1.83
N GLU A 296 -15.62 4.95 3.09
CA GLU A 296 -14.73 5.29 4.19
C GLU A 296 -13.31 4.71 3.97
N ASN A 297 -13.22 3.45 3.52
CA ASN A 297 -11.93 2.83 3.20
C ASN A 297 -11.19 3.54 2.05
N ILE A 298 -11.91 3.98 1.01
CA ILE A 298 -11.31 4.71 -0.12
C ILE A 298 -10.77 6.07 0.34
N VAL A 299 -11.53 6.80 1.16
CA VAL A 299 -11.09 8.08 1.72
C VAL A 299 -9.84 7.89 2.58
N TYR A 300 -9.82 6.85 3.43
CA TYR A 300 -8.64 6.49 4.20
C TYR A 300 -7.41 6.25 3.31
N ASN A 301 -7.54 5.38 2.31
CA ASN A 301 -6.45 5.06 1.39
C ASN A 301 -5.97 6.30 0.64
N HIS A 302 -6.89 7.16 0.18
CA HIS A 302 -6.53 8.39 -0.50
C HIS A 302 -5.73 9.34 0.39
N LEU A 303 -6.08 9.49 1.67
CA LEU A 303 -5.31 10.28 2.63
C LEU A 303 -3.88 9.73 2.79
N LEU A 304 -3.70 8.40 2.85
CA LEU A 304 -2.37 7.77 2.87
C LEU A 304 -1.57 8.07 1.59
N TYR A 305 -2.19 7.98 0.42
CA TYR A 305 -1.54 8.29 -0.87
C TYR A 305 -1.07 9.74 -0.93
N GLN A 306 -1.85 10.66 -0.33
CA GLN A 306 -1.48 12.05 -0.16
C GLN A 306 -0.33 12.27 0.86
N GLY A 307 0.06 11.23 1.60
CA GLY A 307 1.14 11.24 2.58
C GLY A 307 0.71 11.72 3.97
N TYR A 308 -0.58 11.69 4.28
CA TYR A 308 -1.05 11.95 5.63
C TYR A 308 -0.81 10.74 6.55
N LYS A 309 -0.43 11.02 7.79
CA LYS A 309 -0.61 10.09 8.89
C LYS A 309 -2.06 10.24 9.36
N VAL A 310 -2.80 9.13 9.35
CA VAL A 310 -4.24 9.14 9.59
C VAL A 310 -4.56 8.52 10.93
N SER A 311 -5.44 9.15 11.70
CA SER A 311 -6.06 8.63 12.92
C SER A 311 -7.58 8.88 12.89
N VAL A 312 -8.32 8.14 13.72
CA VAL A 312 -9.75 8.37 13.95
C VAL A 312 -9.90 9.43 15.03
N GLY A 313 -10.61 10.51 14.75
CA GLY A 313 -10.83 11.57 15.72
C GLY A 313 -11.91 11.22 16.73
N VAL A 314 -11.68 11.58 18.00
CA VAL A 314 -12.70 11.50 19.05
C VAL A 314 -12.82 12.85 19.72
N TRP A 315 -14.03 13.41 19.70
CA TRP A 315 -14.39 14.63 20.39
C TRP A 315 -15.47 14.29 21.43
N GLU A 316 -15.11 14.27 22.70
CA GLU A 316 -15.99 13.79 23.79
C GLU A 316 -16.52 12.37 23.52
N LYS A 317 -17.82 12.27 23.13
CA LYS A 317 -18.47 11.00 22.77
C LYS A 317 -18.73 10.85 21.27
N GLN A 318 -18.30 11.84 20.47
CA GLN A 318 -18.54 11.88 19.04
C GLN A 318 -17.26 11.48 18.29
N GLU A 319 -17.45 10.89 17.13
CA GLU A 319 -16.37 10.47 16.25
C GLU A 319 -16.24 11.42 15.06
N VAL A 320 -15.00 11.66 14.66
CA VAL A 320 -14.62 12.23 13.37
C VAL A 320 -13.88 11.13 12.63
N ASP A 321 -14.35 10.76 11.45
CA ASP A 321 -13.84 9.58 10.76
C ASP A 321 -12.33 9.64 10.58
N PHE A 322 -11.78 10.79 10.15
CA PHE A 322 -10.34 10.90 9.97
C PHE A 322 -9.78 12.24 10.41
N ILE A 323 -8.62 12.17 11.05
CA ILE A 323 -7.68 13.26 11.24
C ILE A 323 -6.45 12.92 10.41
N GLY A 324 -6.15 13.72 9.39
CA GLY A 324 -4.93 13.61 8.61
C GLY A 324 -3.89 14.62 9.07
N GLU A 325 -2.68 14.18 9.42
CA GLU A 325 -1.55 15.03 9.79
C GLU A 325 -0.39 14.83 8.84
N ARG A 326 0.19 15.92 8.32
CA ARG A 326 1.31 15.88 7.38
C ARG A 326 2.13 17.17 7.42
N GLU A 327 3.42 17.09 7.73
CA GLU A 327 4.35 18.24 7.66
C GLU A 327 3.85 19.51 8.41
N GLY A 328 3.15 19.31 9.54
CA GLY A 328 2.54 20.40 10.33
C GLY A 328 1.15 20.84 9.85
N GLU A 329 0.68 20.32 8.71
CA GLU A 329 -0.70 20.48 8.26
C GLU A 329 -1.60 19.46 8.96
N LYS A 330 -2.82 19.87 9.29
CA LYS A 330 -3.87 18.98 9.81
C LYS A 330 -5.15 19.19 9.01
N VAL A 331 -5.91 18.11 8.81
CA VAL A 331 -7.22 18.15 8.17
C VAL A 331 -8.16 17.19 8.90
N TYR A 332 -9.41 17.60 9.05
CA TYR A 332 -10.50 16.75 9.56
C TYR A 332 -11.38 16.34 8.40
N VAL A 333 -11.65 15.05 8.29
CA VAL A 333 -12.48 14.51 7.20
C VAL A 333 -13.59 13.65 7.79
N GLN A 334 -14.82 14.00 7.45
CA GLN A 334 -16.01 13.19 7.74
C GLN A 334 -16.51 12.58 6.45
N VAL A 335 -17.00 11.34 6.51
CA VAL A 335 -17.43 10.56 5.35
C VAL A 335 -18.90 10.20 5.49
N ALA A 336 -19.73 10.66 4.57
CA ALA A 336 -21.15 10.36 4.55
C ALA A 336 -21.53 9.66 3.23
N LEU A 337 -22.26 8.55 3.28
CA LEU A 337 -22.72 7.91 2.05
C LEU A 337 -23.72 8.82 1.33
N GLN A 338 -24.68 9.35 2.06
CA GLN A 338 -25.75 10.21 1.57
C GLN A 338 -26.03 11.35 2.55
N LEU A 339 -26.43 12.50 2.02
CA LEU A 339 -26.78 13.73 2.76
C LEU A 339 -28.23 14.16 2.43
N ASN A 340 -29.15 13.19 2.47
CA ASN A 340 -30.51 13.34 1.92
C ASN A 340 -31.46 14.13 2.84
N ASP A 341 -31.15 14.28 4.14
CA ASP A 341 -32.01 14.94 5.11
C ASP A 341 -31.20 15.82 6.05
N GLU A 342 -31.91 16.80 6.64
CA GLU A 342 -31.30 17.81 7.50
C GLU A 342 -30.71 17.21 8.80
N THR A 343 -31.27 16.11 9.29
CA THR A 343 -30.74 15.41 10.47
C THR A 343 -29.39 14.76 10.20
N THR A 344 -29.24 14.16 9.03
CA THR A 344 -27.96 13.60 8.55
C THR A 344 -26.93 14.71 8.32
N ILE A 345 -27.33 15.82 7.67
CA ILE A 345 -26.47 16.98 7.46
C ILE A 345 -25.98 17.53 8.82
N GLN A 346 -26.90 17.78 9.75
CA GLN A 346 -26.54 18.27 11.08
C GLN A 346 -25.64 17.31 11.85
N ARG A 347 -25.80 16.01 11.68
CA ARG A 347 -24.93 15.01 12.30
C ARG A 347 -23.52 15.05 11.72
N GLU A 348 -23.38 14.97 10.39
CA GLU A 348 -22.08 14.86 9.73
C GLU A 348 -21.28 16.16 9.78
N PHE A 349 -21.93 17.31 9.61
CA PHE A 349 -21.27 18.62 9.75
C PHE A 349 -21.15 19.06 11.20
N GLY A 350 -22.15 18.78 12.04
CA GLY A 350 -22.22 19.23 13.43
C GLY A 350 -21.06 18.74 14.31
N ASN A 351 -20.55 17.53 14.04
CA ASN A 351 -19.37 17.02 14.75
C ASN A 351 -18.12 17.87 14.45
N LEU A 352 -17.96 18.29 13.20
CA LEU A 352 -16.83 19.11 12.75
C LEU A 352 -16.94 20.56 13.22
N LEU A 353 -18.17 21.11 13.33
CA LEU A 353 -18.41 22.47 13.80
C LEU A 353 -18.00 22.68 15.28
N LYS A 354 -18.05 21.62 16.09
CA LYS A 354 -17.67 21.66 17.51
C LYS A 354 -16.16 21.73 17.74
N ILE A 355 -15.36 21.45 16.72
CA ILE A 355 -13.90 21.50 16.83
C ILE A 355 -13.46 22.95 16.72
N GLU A 356 -13.03 23.53 17.84
CA GLU A 356 -12.65 24.95 17.97
C GLU A 356 -11.21 25.21 17.49
N ASP A 357 -10.87 24.78 16.28
CA ASP A 357 -9.60 25.13 15.65
C ASP A 357 -9.80 25.55 14.19
N ASN A 358 -8.75 26.16 13.60
CA ASN A 358 -8.78 26.72 12.26
C ASN A 358 -8.27 25.75 11.16
N TYR A 359 -8.08 24.47 11.48
CA TYR A 359 -7.68 23.52 10.47
C TYR A 359 -8.82 23.19 9.50
N PRO A 360 -8.50 22.90 8.24
CA PRO A 360 -9.51 22.53 7.25
C PRO A 360 -10.40 21.38 7.73
N LYS A 361 -11.70 21.54 7.53
CA LYS A 361 -12.73 20.56 7.82
C LYS A 361 -13.46 20.24 6.52
N ILE A 362 -13.56 18.97 6.18
CA ILE A 362 -14.09 18.49 4.91
C ILE A 362 -15.12 17.40 5.18
N VAL A 363 -16.28 17.51 4.56
CA VAL A 363 -17.24 16.42 4.45
C VAL A 363 -17.14 15.86 3.03
N VAL A 364 -16.93 14.54 2.91
CA VAL A 364 -16.85 13.81 1.65
C VAL A 364 -18.06 12.91 1.51
N SER A 365 -18.77 12.98 0.39
CA SER A 365 -19.97 12.16 0.16
C SER A 365 -20.04 11.66 -1.28
N GLN A 366 -20.85 10.63 -1.49
CA GLN A 366 -21.16 10.12 -2.82
C GLN A 366 -22.24 10.96 -3.50
N ASP A 367 -23.13 11.58 -2.73
CA ASP A 367 -24.20 12.42 -3.26
C ASP A 367 -23.71 13.80 -3.71
N LEU A 368 -24.51 14.42 -4.58
CA LEU A 368 -24.35 15.81 -4.97
C LEU A 368 -25.07 16.71 -3.94
N PHE A 369 -24.31 17.38 -3.10
CA PHE A 369 -24.82 18.41 -2.20
C PHE A 369 -24.93 19.76 -2.93
N HIS A 370 -26.00 20.51 -2.69
CA HIS A 370 -26.15 21.85 -3.27
C HIS A 370 -25.26 22.86 -2.52
N GLY A 371 -24.11 23.17 -3.10
CA GLY A 371 -23.12 24.10 -2.56
C GLY A 371 -21.78 23.44 -2.24
N ASN A 372 -20.74 24.26 -2.10
CA ASN A 372 -19.39 23.79 -1.83
C ASN A 372 -19.00 23.92 -0.35
N THR A 373 -19.84 24.55 0.47
CA THR A 373 -19.58 24.80 1.90
C THR A 373 -20.88 24.81 2.72
N TYR A 374 -20.77 24.36 3.95
CA TYR A 374 -21.81 24.47 4.96
C TYR A 374 -21.19 25.03 6.25
N GLU A 375 -21.60 26.24 6.69
CA GLU A 375 -21.04 26.94 7.86
C GLU A 375 -19.49 26.96 7.93
N GLY A 376 -18.85 27.17 6.77
CA GLY A 376 -17.38 27.21 6.66
C GLY A 376 -16.69 25.85 6.51
N ILE A 377 -17.41 24.74 6.64
CA ILE A 377 -16.92 23.39 6.36
C ILE A 377 -17.02 23.13 4.86
N GLN A 378 -15.93 22.65 4.26
CA GLN A 378 -15.88 22.32 2.84
C GLN A 378 -16.64 21.02 2.58
N TYR A 379 -17.46 21.01 1.54
CA TYR A 379 -18.07 19.80 1.01
C TYR A 379 -17.41 19.39 -0.31
N LEU A 380 -17.21 18.09 -0.49
CA LEU A 380 -16.66 17.51 -1.74
C LEU A 380 -17.38 16.22 -2.09
N GLY A 381 -17.78 16.10 -3.36
CA GLY A 381 -18.11 14.80 -3.91
C GLY A 381 -16.89 13.87 -3.91
N ILE A 382 -17.12 12.57 -3.71
CA ILE A 382 -16.02 11.60 -3.59
C ILE A 382 -15.05 11.64 -4.79
N ARG A 383 -15.56 11.70 -6.01
CA ARG A 383 -14.70 11.74 -7.20
C ARG A 383 -13.82 12.99 -7.23
N ASP A 384 -14.37 14.15 -6.87
CA ASP A 384 -13.62 15.39 -6.80
C ASP A 384 -12.56 15.35 -5.70
N PHE A 385 -12.90 14.74 -4.56
CA PHE A 385 -11.94 14.52 -3.48
C PHE A 385 -10.77 13.63 -3.93
N LEU A 386 -11.05 12.53 -4.63
CA LEU A 386 -10.04 11.59 -5.12
C LEU A 386 -9.17 12.19 -6.25
N MET A 387 -9.71 13.12 -7.04
CA MET A 387 -8.94 13.81 -8.09
C MET A 387 -8.06 14.93 -7.54
N LYS A 388 -8.26 15.38 -6.29
CA LYS A 388 -7.36 16.36 -5.66
C LYS A 388 -6.00 15.74 -5.39
N VAL A 389 -5.04 16.02 -6.27
CA VAL A 389 -3.64 15.70 -6.08
C VAL A 389 -2.93 16.92 -5.48
N ARG A 390 -2.00 16.69 -4.55
CA ARG A 390 -1.23 17.74 -3.88
C ARG A 390 -0.59 18.69 -4.92
N GLU A 391 -0.99 19.96 -4.92
CA GLU A 391 -0.28 21.03 -5.62
C GLU A 391 0.99 21.44 -4.86
N LYS A 392 2.07 20.65 -4.92
CA LYS A 392 3.42 21.19 -4.76
C LYS A 392 4.16 21.06 -6.10
N GLY A 393 4.11 22.15 -6.87
CA GLY A 393 4.67 22.23 -8.22
C GLY A 393 3.80 21.49 -9.24
N LYS A 394 3.28 22.23 -10.20
CA LYS A 394 2.43 21.76 -11.31
C LYS A 394 2.76 20.32 -11.69
N CYS A 395 1.95 19.38 -11.27
CA CYS A 395 2.01 18.03 -11.76
C CYS A 395 1.40 18.05 -13.17
N GLN A 396 2.22 18.27 -14.18
CA GLN A 396 1.93 17.66 -15.47
C GLN A 396 1.94 16.17 -15.19
N CYS A 397 0.79 15.51 -15.32
CA CYS A 397 0.71 14.06 -15.40
C CYS A 397 1.73 13.63 -16.45
N ASP A 398 2.81 13.01 -16.00
CA ASP A 398 3.91 12.65 -16.87
C ASP A 398 3.44 11.46 -17.72
N THR A 399 3.06 11.72 -18.96
CA THR A 399 2.78 10.71 -20.00
C THR A 399 3.94 9.72 -20.20
N SER A 400 5.08 9.96 -19.54
CA SER A 400 6.25 9.07 -19.57
C SER A 400 6.02 7.70 -18.92
N LEU A 401 5.10 7.57 -17.97
CA LEU A 401 4.75 6.28 -17.35
C LEU A 401 4.15 5.28 -18.37
N TYR A 402 3.35 5.80 -19.30
CA TYR A 402 2.69 5.01 -20.34
C TYR A 402 3.70 4.46 -21.38
N PHE A 403 4.68 5.26 -21.76
CA PHE A 403 5.71 4.85 -22.73
C PHE A 403 6.62 3.73 -22.22
N ILE A 404 6.83 3.63 -20.92
CA ILE A 404 7.70 2.61 -20.34
C ILE A 404 7.00 1.24 -20.30
N PHE A 405 5.70 1.20 -19.98
CA PHE A 405 4.93 -0.04 -19.98
C PHE A 405 4.81 -0.65 -21.39
N SER A 406 4.54 0.17 -22.42
CA SER A 406 4.45 -0.30 -23.81
C SER A 406 5.80 -0.76 -24.37
N THR A 407 6.91 -0.16 -23.95
CA THR A 407 8.26 -0.49 -24.41
C THR A 407 8.77 -1.81 -23.80
N PHE A 408 8.35 -2.16 -22.59
CA PHE A 408 8.71 -3.45 -21.96
C PHE A 408 7.94 -4.64 -22.52
N GLN A 409 6.68 -4.45 -22.92
CA GLN A 409 5.93 -5.47 -23.64
C GLN A 409 6.66 -5.90 -24.92
N LEU A 410 7.14 -4.93 -25.72
CA LEU A 410 7.91 -5.18 -26.93
C LEU A 410 9.28 -5.84 -26.68
N LYS A 411 9.92 -5.61 -25.51
CA LYS A 411 11.20 -6.25 -25.15
C LYS A 411 11.00 -7.66 -24.57
N ALA A 412 9.95 -7.91 -23.80
CA ALA A 412 9.62 -9.24 -23.30
C ALA A 412 9.23 -10.20 -24.45
N GLU A 413 8.48 -9.71 -25.43
CA GLU A 413 8.15 -10.48 -26.65
C GLU A 413 9.41 -10.74 -27.50
N ARG A 414 10.32 -9.80 -27.66
CA ARG A 414 11.60 -10.00 -28.37
C ARG A 414 12.54 -10.96 -27.64
N SER A 415 12.53 -11.01 -26.32
CA SER A 415 13.35 -11.97 -25.57
C SER A 415 12.80 -13.41 -25.69
N CYS A 416 11.48 -13.58 -25.84
CA CYS A 416 10.84 -14.85 -26.15
C CYS A 416 11.13 -15.30 -27.60
N GLU A 417 11.17 -14.36 -28.57
CA GLU A 417 11.53 -14.68 -29.96
C GLU A 417 13.02 -15.04 -30.13
N HIS A 418 13.92 -14.45 -29.35
CA HIS A 418 15.34 -14.78 -29.39
C HIS A 418 15.63 -16.18 -28.84
N ARG A 419 14.84 -16.73 -27.91
CA ARG A 419 14.95 -18.11 -27.44
C ARG A 419 14.44 -19.17 -28.47
N ARG A 420 13.67 -18.75 -29.47
CA ARG A 420 13.19 -19.65 -30.54
C ARG A 420 14.16 -19.78 -31.72
N ARG A 421 15.31 -19.08 -31.75
CA ARG A 421 16.25 -19.04 -32.88
C ARG A 421 17.59 -19.75 -32.66
N TYR A 422 17.71 -20.58 -31.61
CA TYR A 422 18.90 -21.49 -31.54
C TYR A 422 18.48 -22.90 -31.88
N PRO A 423 18.99 -23.43 -33.03
CA PRO A 423 18.81 -24.84 -33.38
C PRO A 423 19.70 -25.73 -32.51
N SER A 424 19.13 -26.87 -32.15
CA SER A 424 19.78 -27.97 -31.47
C SER A 424 21.18 -28.28 -32.03
N LEU A 425 22.20 -28.33 -31.18
CA LEU A 425 23.50 -28.93 -31.46
C LEU A 425 23.34 -30.46 -31.56
N PRO A 426 24.03 -31.12 -32.51
CA PRO A 426 24.00 -32.56 -32.68
C PRO A 426 24.84 -33.28 -31.61
N ARG A 427 24.50 -34.55 -31.41
CA ARG A 427 25.06 -35.51 -30.43
C ARG A 427 26.59 -35.62 -30.42
#